data_c77e81adcfd1ad56024c9a59c924f2f7
#
_entry.id   c77e81adcfd1ad56024c9a59c924f2f7
#
_cell.length_a   1.000
_cell.length_b   1.000
_cell.length_c   1.000
_cell.angle_alpha   90.00
_cell.angle_beta   90.00
_cell.angle_gamma   90.00
#
_symmetry.space_group_name_H-M   'P 1'
#
loop_
_entity.id
_entity.type
_entity.pdbx_description
1 polymer ?
#
loop_
_entity_poly.entity_id
_entity_poly.type
_entity_poly.pdbx_seq_one_letter_code
_entity_poly.pdbx_strand_id
1 'polypeptide(L)'
;MIDRMPCAVTLLPVPKTSMSFYDFDEYERFVAASALDATAHLIVLLGGEAGLRCGEMIALEWRDVDLGKRQICVQRSDWNGQVTTPKGGRLRYVPLTLRLAAAFRDHRHLRSPNVLCQDNGQPLTRQMVQYRVLRASRRAKLSQDGVHILRHTFCSHLAMRGAPPRAIQELAGHRELGMTQRYMHLSPAALDSAIRLLDQPLAVQSFGDILETGRVSEGKING
;
A
#
# COMPACT_ATOMS: atom_id res chain seq x y z
N MET A 1 -4.50 -16.05 42.30
CA MET A 1 -4.97 -15.73 40.93
C MET A 1 -6.08 -14.71 41.06
N ILE A 2 -5.96 -13.49 40.47
CA ILE A 2 -6.99 -12.46 40.59
C ILE A 2 -8.01 -12.72 39.49
N ASP A 3 -9.17 -13.23 39.82
CA ASP A 3 -10.21 -13.64 38.87
C ASP A 3 -11.04 -12.47 38.30
N ARG A 4 -10.91 -11.27 38.84
CA ARG A 4 -11.57 -10.05 38.34
C ARG A 4 -10.68 -8.84 38.58
N MET A 5 -10.61 -7.98 37.56
CA MET A 5 -9.98 -6.67 37.74
C MET A 5 -10.70 -5.89 38.84
N PRO A 6 -9.97 -5.31 39.82
CA PRO A 6 -10.57 -4.64 40.97
C PRO A 6 -11.23 -3.29 40.64
N CYS A 7 -11.13 -2.83 39.42
CA CYS A 7 -11.74 -1.58 38.97
C CYS A 7 -12.18 -1.64 37.49
N ALA A 8 -13.24 -0.91 37.15
CA ALA A 8 -13.65 -0.70 35.77
C ALA A 8 -12.75 0.35 35.14
N VAL A 9 -11.96 -0.04 34.12
CA VAL A 9 -11.14 0.90 33.35
C VAL A 9 -11.99 1.51 32.25
N THR A 10 -12.38 2.78 32.39
CA THR A 10 -13.00 3.55 31.33
C THR A 10 -11.92 4.23 30.52
N LEU A 11 -11.77 3.85 29.25
CA LEU A 11 -10.84 4.52 28.35
C LEU A 11 -11.33 5.94 28.07
N LEU A 12 -10.44 6.91 28.25
CA LEU A 12 -10.72 8.30 27.89
C LEU A 12 -10.98 8.38 26.38
N PRO A 13 -11.97 9.18 25.94
CA PRO A 13 -12.19 9.41 24.52
C PRO A 13 -10.97 10.10 23.92
N VAL A 14 -10.31 9.44 22.98
CA VAL A 14 -9.21 10.04 22.21
C VAL A 14 -9.82 11.00 21.20
N PRO A 15 -9.44 12.30 21.20
CA PRO A 15 -9.89 13.24 20.18
C PRO A 15 -9.58 12.69 18.79
N LYS A 16 -10.54 12.76 17.87
CA LYS A 16 -10.30 12.43 16.46
C LYS A 16 -9.42 13.53 15.85
N THR A 17 -8.10 13.38 15.97
CA THR A 17 -7.16 14.25 15.26
C THR A 17 -7.27 13.97 13.76
N SER A 18 -7.34 15.02 12.95
CA SER A 18 -7.23 14.92 11.50
C SER A 18 -5.91 14.22 11.17
N MET A 19 -5.96 13.19 10.30
CA MET A 19 -4.75 12.50 9.89
C MET A 19 -3.94 13.41 8.97
N SER A 20 -2.69 13.63 9.35
CA SER A 20 -1.75 14.37 8.52
C SER A 20 -1.38 13.55 7.29
N PHE A 21 -1.41 14.18 6.12
CA PHE A 21 -0.94 13.65 4.86
C PHE A 21 -0.34 14.79 4.04
N TYR A 22 0.46 14.48 3.04
CA TYR A 22 0.96 15.45 2.08
C TYR A 22 -0.09 15.69 0.99
N ASP A 23 -0.36 16.95 0.65
CA ASP A 23 -1.13 17.26 -0.54
C ASP A 23 -0.38 16.83 -1.83
N PHE A 24 -1.00 17.02 -3.00
CA PHE A 24 -0.40 16.57 -4.26
C PHE A 24 0.91 17.27 -4.56
N ASP A 25 1.00 18.58 -4.33
CA ASP A 25 2.21 19.38 -4.61
C ASP A 25 3.30 19.08 -3.60
N GLU A 26 2.96 18.95 -2.33
CA GLU A 26 3.88 18.53 -1.27
C GLU A 26 4.48 17.16 -1.56
N TYR A 27 3.64 16.21 -1.98
CA TYR A 27 4.11 14.86 -2.31
C TYR A 27 5.03 14.86 -3.53
N GLU A 28 4.72 15.62 -4.59
CA GLU A 28 5.61 15.73 -5.76
C GLU A 28 6.95 16.39 -5.40
N ARG A 29 6.96 17.42 -4.55
CA ARG A 29 8.21 18.00 -4.01
C ARG A 29 8.99 16.98 -3.20
N PHE A 30 8.31 16.13 -2.42
CA PHE A 30 8.94 15.08 -1.64
C PHE A 30 9.61 14.04 -2.55
N VAL A 31 8.89 13.57 -3.55
CA VAL A 31 9.42 12.63 -4.55
C VAL A 31 10.66 13.20 -5.24
N ALA A 32 10.59 14.44 -5.72
CA ALA A 32 11.72 15.11 -6.37
C ALA A 32 12.92 15.24 -5.42
N ALA A 33 12.71 15.66 -4.18
CA ALA A 33 13.78 15.82 -3.19
C ALA A 33 14.41 14.48 -2.75
N SER A 34 13.65 13.38 -2.83
CA SER A 34 14.14 12.03 -2.50
C SER A 34 15.02 11.44 -3.60
N ALA A 35 14.93 11.90 -4.85
CA ALA A 35 15.66 11.37 -6.00
C ALA A 35 17.20 11.46 -5.87
N LEU A 36 17.71 12.28 -4.96
CA LEU A 36 19.15 12.38 -4.63
C LEU A 36 19.71 11.15 -3.88
N ASP A 37 18.84 10.26 -3.39
CA ASP A 37 19.18 9.01 -2.71
C ASP A 37 18.22 7.94 -3.22
N ALA A 38 18.70 7.03 -4.06
CA ALA A 38 17.88 6.00 -4.71
C ALA A 38 17.09 5.14 -3.70
N THR A 39 17.69 4.85 -2.53
CA THR A 39 17.01 4.13 -1.46
C THR A 39 15.90 4.96 -0.82
N ALA A 40 16.16 6.25 -0.55
CA ALA A 40 15.15 7.17 -0.03
C ALA A 40 14.01 7.34 -1.03
N HIS A 41 14.33 7.47 -2.32
CA HIS A 41 13.34 7.59 -3.38
C HIS A 41 12.40 6.38 -3.44
N LEU A 42 12.96 5.18 -3.42
CA LEU A 42 12.16 3.95 -3.40
C LEU A 42 11.30 3.85 -2.13
N ILE A 43 11.82 4.23 -0.95
CA ILE A 43 11.04 4.27 0.30
C ILE A 43 9.84 5.23 0.18
N VAL A 44 10.06 6.43 -0.35
CA VAL A 44 9.00 7.44 -0.53
C VAL A 44 7.90 6.91 -1.45
N LEU A 45 8.27 6.28 -2.57
CA LEU A 45 7.31 5.69 -3.51
C LEU A 45 6.61 4.46 -2.93
N LEU A 46 7.31 3.57 -2.22
CA LEU A 46 6.70 2.41 -1.54
C LEU A 46 5.63 2.85 -0.52
N GLY A 47 5.87 3.95 0.18
CA GLY A 47 4.90 4.50 1.12
C GLY A 47 3.75 5.23 0.45
N GLY A 48 4.05 6.14 -0.48
CA GLY A 48 3.10 7.07 -1.08
C GLY A 48 2.37 6.54 -2.31
N GLU A 49 2.87 5.48 -2.97
CA GLU A 49 2.24 4.92 -4.17
C GLU A 49 1.84 3.44 -4.04
N ALA A 50 2.36 2.73 -3.05
CA ALA A 50 1.97 1.36 -2.75
C ALA A 50 1.39 1.19 -1.33
N GLY A 51 1.41 2.23 -0.52
CA GLY A 51 0.82 2.25 0.81
C GLY A 51 1.46 1.28 1.80
N LEU A 52 2.72 0.89 1.62
CA LEU A 52 3.39 -0.06 2.51
C LEU A 52 3.67 0.54 3.88
N ARG A 53 3.59 -0.32 4.90
CA ARG A 53 4.08 0.01 6.24
C ARG A 53 5.60 -0.10 6.30
N CYS A 54 6.24 0.61 7.21
CA CYS A 54 7.71 0.59 7.37
C CYS A 54 8.25 -0.85 7.48
N GLY A 55 7.65 -1.70 8.32
CA GLY A 55 8.09 -3.09 8.45
C GLY A 55 7.85 -3.93 7.19
N GLU A 56 6.81 -3.64 6.42
CA GLU A 56 6.55 -4.29 5.13
C GLU A 56 7.61 -3.90 4.08
N MET A 57 8.03 -2.61 4.08
CA MET A 57 9.11 -2.14 3.21
C MET A 57 10.44 -2.81 3.52
N ILE A 58 10.79 -2.92 4.81
CA ILE A 58 12.05 -3.54 5.28
C ILE A 58 12.08 -5.03 4.92
N ALA A 59 10.96 -5.73 5.08
CA ALA A 59 10.87 -7.17 4.83
C ALA A 59 10.59 -7.54 3.36
N LEU A 60 10.50 -6.55 2.46
CA LEU A 60 10.24 -6.78 1.02
C LEU A 60 11.50 -7.38 0.37
N GLU A 61 11.33 -8.49 -0.32
CA GLU A 61 12.39 -9.15 -1.06
C GLU A 61 12.18 -9.05 -2.57
N TRP A 62 13.26 -9.20 -3.34
CA TRP A 62 13.21 -9.17 -4.80
C TRP A 62 12.31 -10.23 -5.42
N ARG A 63 12.16 -11.39 -4.75
CA ARG A 63 11.23 -12.45 -5.19
C ARG A 63 9.76 -12.07 -5.06
N ASP A 64 9.45 -11.03 -4.29
CA ASP A 64 8.08 -10.49 -4.14
C ASP A 64 7.73 -9.47 -5.21
N VAL A 65 8.70 -9.04 -6.02
CA VAL A 65 8.55 -7.99 -7.03
C VAL A 65 8.43 -8.61 -8.41
N ASP A 66 7.24 -8.58 -8.98
CA ASP A 66 6.98 -9.01 -10.35
C ASP A 66 6.84 -7.78 -11.27
N LEU A 67 7.95 -7.40 -11.91
CA LEU A 67 7.96 -6.26 -12.82
C LEU A 67 7.23 -6.54 -14.15
N GLY A 68 7.11 -7.80 -14.55
CA GLY A 68 6.34 -8.21 -15.73
C GLY A 68 4.86 -7.98 -15.55
N LYS A 69 4.31 -8.42 -14.42
CA LYS A 69 2.93 -8.17 -14.02
C LYS A 69 2.71 -6.79 -13.39
N ARG A 70 3.78 -6.04 -13.15
CA ARG A 70 3.76 -4.76 -12.43
C ARG A 70 3.03 -4.84 -11.10
N GLN A 71 3.45 -5.75 -10.23
CA GLN A 71 2.87 -5.92 -8.91
C GLN A 71 3.91 -6.37 -7.88
N ILE A 72 3.62 -6.11 -6.62
CA ILE A 72 4.37 -6.65 -5.48
C ILE A 72 3.45 -7.50 -4.61
N CYS A 73 4.01 -8.56 -4.03
CA CYS A 73 3.35 -9.41 -3.04
C CYS A 73 3.81 -8.98 -1.64
N VAL A 74 2.92 -8.40 -0.85
CA VAL A 74 3.21 -8.02 0.54
C VAL A 74 2.78 -9.15 1.46
N GLN A 75 3.74 -9.98 1.87
CA GLN A 75 3.51 -11.19 2.65
C GLN A 75 4.33 -11.26 3.95
N ARG A 76 5.21 -10.28 4.20
CA ARG A 76 6.07 -10.21 5.38
C ARG A 76 6.11 -8.80 5.97
N SER A 77 6.44 -8.72 7.23
CA SER A 77 6.69 -7.47 7.94
C SER A 77 7.80 -7.68 8.96
N ASP A 78 8.76 -6.78 8.99
CA ASP A 78 9.81 -6.76 10.00
C ASP A 78 9.39 -5.93 11.22
N TRP A 79 9.64 -6.46 12.41
CA TRP A 79 9.57 -5.75 13.66
C TRP A 79 10.86 -5.96 14.44
N ASN A 80 11.74 -4.97 14.43
CA ASN A 80 13.04 -4.99 15.12
C ASN A 80 13.90 -6.25 14.81
N GLY A 81 13.99 -6.61 13.52
CA GLY A 81 14.74 -7.77 13.06
C GLY A 81 13.98 -9.11 13.13
N GLN A 82 12.75 -9.10 13.63
CA GLN A 82 11.88 -10.27 13.62
C GLN A 82 10.90 -10.17 12.45
N VAL A 83 11.09 -11.03 11.46
CA VAL A 83 10.20 -11.12 10.29
C VAL A 83 8.98 -11.96 10.65
N THR A 84 7.81 -11.37 10.50
CA THR A 84 6.52 -12.01 10.76
C THR A 84 5.60 -11.85 9.57
N THR A 85 4.46 -12.54 9.59
CA THR A 85 3.36 -12.25 8.66
C THR A 85 2.82 -10.84 8.90
N PRO A 86 2.28 -10.14 7.87
CA PRO A 86 1.69 -8.82 8.05
C PRO A 86 0.58 -8.85 9.10
N LYS A 87 0.36 -7.70 9.75
CA LYS A 87 -0.74 -7.53 10.73
C LYS A 87 -2.08 -7.93 10.08
N GLY A 88 -2.66 -9.07 10.52
CA GLY A 88 -3.88 -9.64 9.94
C GLY A 88 -3.68 -10.92 9.13
N GLY A 89 -2.44 -11.42 8.99
CA GLY A 89 -2.12 -12.76 8.42
C GLY A 89 -2.42 -12.92 6.93
N ARG A 90 -2.83 -11.86 6.23
CA ARG A 90 -3.20 -11.93 4.81
C ARG A 90 -2.11 -11.31 3.93
N LEU A 91 -1.64 -12.09 2.98
CA LEU A 91 -0.86 -11.55 1.87
C LEU A 91 -1.76 -10.69 0.97
N ARG A 92 -1.18 -9.69 0.32
CA ARG A 92 -1.87 -8.89 -0.68
C ARG A 92 -0.97 -8.57 -1.85
N TYR A 93 -1.57 -8.44 -3.02
CA TYR A 93 -0.90 -7.96 -4.22
C TYR A 93 -1.22 -6.48 -4.41
N VAL A 94 -0.17 -5.68 -4.59
CA VAL A 94 -0.31 -4.24 -4.83
C VAL A 94 0.23 -3.95 -6.23
N PRO A 95 -0.61 -3.46 -7.15
CA PRO A 95 -0.17 -3.01 -8.47
C PRO A 95 0.82 -1.85 -8.36
N LEU A 96 1.80 -1.81 -9.26
CA LEU A 96 2.80 -0.76 -9.30
C LEU A 96 2.40 0.35 -10.27
N THR A 97 2.56 1.59 -9.82
CA THR A 97 2.57 2.74 -10.72
C THR A 97 3.76 2.64 -11.68
N LEU A 98 3.71 3.35 -12.81
CA LEU A 98 4.83 3.38 -13.76
C LEU A 98 6.11 3.90 -13.10
N ARG A 99 5.98 4.94 -12.27
CA ARG A 99 7.08 5.58 -11.53
C ARG A 99 7.71 4.61 -10.52
N LEU A 100 6.91 3.91 -9.73
CA LEU A 100 7.42 2.93 -8.78
C LEU A 100 8.08 1.73 -9.48
N ALA A 101 7.51 1.27 -10.60
CA ALA A 101 8.13 0.20 -11.40
C ALA A 101 9.48 0.63 -12.01
N ALA A 102 9.62 1.88 -12.44
CA ALA A 102 10.89 2.44 -12.88
C ALA A 102 11.90 2.50 -11.72
N ALA A 103 11.49 3.02 -10.56
CA ALA A 103 12.35 3.09 -9.38
C ALA A 103 12.85 1.72 -8.93
N PHE A 104 12.05 0.66 -9.03
CA PHE A 104 12.51 -0.70 -8.76
C PHE A 104 13.58 -1.16 -9.75
N ARG A 105 13.44 -0.85 -11.05
CA ARG A 105 14.48 -1.18 -12.05
C ARG A 105 15.79 -0.47 -11.76
N ASP A 106 15.72 0.83 -11.46
CA ASP A 106 16.89 1.67 -11.20
C ASP A 106 17.59 1.27 -9.87
N HIS A 107 16.82 0.78 -8.90
CA HIS A 107 17.34 0.34 -7.59
C HIS A 107 17.87 -1.11 -7.62
N ARG A 108 17.72 -1.85 -8.71
CA ARG A 108 18.04 -3.28 -8.79
C ARG A 108 19.50 -3.57 -8.39
N HIS A 109 19.69 -4.49 -7.45
CA HIS A 109 20.98 -4.94 -6.98
C HIS A 109 20.96 -6.44 -6.63
N LEU A 110 22.16 -7.04 -6.52
CA LEU A 110 22.37 -8.43 -6.13
C LEU A 110 23.00 -8.59 -4.73
N ARG A 111 23.12 -7.50 -3.97
CA ARG A 111 23.80 -7.49 -2.66
C ARG A 111 23.02 -8.21 -1.56
N SER A 112 21.71 -8.32 -1.71
CA SER A 112 20.81 -8.89 -0.70
C SER A 112 19.55 -9.44 -1.37
N PRO A 113 18.88 -10.45 -0.78
CA PRO A 113 17.52 -10.80 -1.15
C PRO A 113 16.52 -9.67 -0.86
N ASN A 114 16.78 -8.84 0.17
CA ASN A 114 15.93 -7.70 0.50
C ASN A 114 16.08 -6.58 -0.53
N VAL A 115 14.95 -5.97 -0.90
CA VAL A 115 14.92 -4.79 -1.79
C VAL A 115 15.64 -3.61 -1.14
N LEU A 116 15.36 -3.35 0.14
CA LEU A 116 16.01 -2.30 0.91
C LEU A 116 17.08 -2.90 1.79
N CYS A 117 18.34 -2.65 1.45
CA CYS A 117 19.49 -3.12 2.22
C CYS A 117 20.56 -2.04 2.38
N GLN A 118 21.46 -2.28 3.33
CA GLN A 118 22.67 -1.52 3.53
C GLN A 118 23.73 -1.95 2.50
N ASP A 119 24.86 -1.24 2.42
CA ASP A 119 25.95 -1.55 1.50
C ASP A 119 26.61 -2.91 1.80
N ASN A 120 26.54 -3.34 3.05
CA ASN A 120 27.02 -4.66 3.49
C ASN A 120 26.00 -5.80 3.25
N GLY A 121 24.87 -5.53 2.60
CA GLY A 121 23.82 -6.50 2.30
C GLY A 121 22.83 -6.76 3.44
N GLN A 122 23.03 -6.22 4.63
CA GLN A 122 22.09 -6.36 5.75
C GLN A 122 20.81 -5.55 5.48
N PRO A 123 19.63 -6.02 5.94
CA PRO A 123 18.39 -5.26 5.84
C PRO A 123 18.52 -3.88 6.47
N LEU A 124 17.75 -2.91 5.99
CA LEU A 124 17.63 -1.61 6.66
C LEU A 124 16.91 -1.78 8.00
N THR A 125 17.34 -0.99 8.99
CA THR A 125 16.58 -0.84 10.24
C THR A 125 15.47 0.20 10.09
N ARG A 126 14.47 0.15 10.97
CA ARG A 126 13.42 1.18 11.04
C ARG A 126 13.99 2.59 11.19
N GLN A 127 15.03 2.75 12.02
CA GLN A 127 15.69 4.04 12.23
C GLN A 127 16.34 4.56 10.94
N MET A 128 17.00 3.69 10.18
CA MET A 128 17.60 4.06 8.90
C MET A 128 16.54 4.49 7.86
N VAL A 129 15.40 3.81 7.81
CA VAL A 129 14.28 4.19 6.95
C VAL A 129 13.73 5.56 7.37
N GLN A 130 13.46 5.76 8.65
CA GLN A 130 12.98 7.04 9.19
C GLN A 130 13.96 8.18 8.92
N TYR A 131 15.26 7.95 9.11
CA TYR A 131 16.28 8.97 8.86
C TYR A 131 16.32 9.41 7.39
N ARG A 132 16.21 8.47 6.43
CA ARG A 132 16.16 8.79 4.99
C ARG A 132 14.92 9.61 4.63
N VAL A 133 13.76 9.21 5.16
CA VAL A 133 12.50 9.94 4.99
C VAL A 133 12.62 11.35 5.56
N LEU A 134 13.13 11.50 6.78
CA LEU A 134 13.36 12.81 7.42
C LEU A 134 14.32 13.70 6.60
N ARG A 135 15.41 13.15 6.11
CA ARG A 135 16.33 13.92 5.25
C ARG A 135 15.67 14.42 3.96
N ALA A 136 14.89 13.58 3.33
CA ALA A 136 14.18 13.92 2.09
C ALA A 136 13.05 14.94 2.36
N SER A 137 12.29 14.80 3.46
CA SER A 137 11.23 15.77 3.84
C SER A 137 11.80 17.16 4.14
N ARG A 138 12.94 17.22 4.84
CA ARG A 138 13.64 18.49 5.12
C ARG A 138 14.12 19.18 3.82
N ARG A 139 14.65 18.41 2.85
CA ARG A 139 15.03 18.94 1.54
C ARG A 139 13.83 19.47 0.76
N ALA A 140 12.69 18.79 0.87
CA ALA A 140 11.42 19.21 0.27
C ALA A 140 10.76 20.38 1.00
N LYS A 141 11.33 20.85 2.13
CA LYS A 141 10.78 21.89 2.99
C LYS A 141 9.36 21.56 3.47
N LEU A 142 9.13 20.30 3.86
CA LEU A 142 7.86 19.85 4.40
C LEU A 142 7.84 20.05 5.92
N SER A 143 6.68 20.47 6.44
CA SER A 143 6.47 20.70 7.87
C SER A 143 6.27 19.42 8.67
N GLN A 144 5.91 18.33 8.00
CA GLN A 144 5.64 17.03 8.60
C GLN A 144 6.68 16.03 8.15
N ASP A 145 6.95 15.03 8.99
CA ASP A 145 7.84 13.92 8.65
C ASP A 145 7.30 12.60 9.22
N GLY A 146 7.84 11.51 8.68
CA GLY A 146 7.52 10.18 9.15
C GLY A 146 6.99 9.26 8.05
N VAL A 147 7.42 7.99 8.14
CA VAL A 147 7.06 6.96 7.14
C VAL A 147 5.56 6.69 7.08
N HIS A 148 4.86 6.86 8.21
CA HIS A 148 3.42 6.63 8.29
C HIS A 148 2.59 7.66 7.51
N ILE A 149 3.09 8.89 7.42
CA ILE A 149 2.44 9.97 6.67
C ILE A 149 2.39 9.63 5.17
N LEU A 150 3.42 8.99 4.63
CA LEU A 150 3.43 8.52 3.24
C LEU A 150 2.25 7.57 2.95
N ARG A 151 2.00 6.63 3.85
CA ARG A 151 0.86 5.73 3.71
C ARG A 151 -0.48 6.44 3.90
N HIS A 152 -0.58 7.43 4.78
CA HIS A 152 -1.76 8.29 4.89
C HIS A 152 -1.97 9.05 3.58
N THR A 153 -0.90 9.60 3.00
CA THR A 153 -0.92 10.25 1.69
C THR A 153 -1.46 9.33 0.59
N PHE A 154 -0.96 8.09 0.52
CA PHE A 154 -1.49 7.09 -0.41
C PHE A 154 -3.01 6.90 -0.29
N CYS A 155 -3.52 6.67 0.92
CA CYS A 155 -4.95 6.48 1.15
C CYS A 155 -5.76 7.75 0.85
N SER A 156 -5.25 8.93 1.25
CA SER A 156 -5.90 10.22 1.02
C SER A 156 -5.97 10.55 -0.46
N HIS A 157 -4.86 10.38 -1.20
CA HIS A 157 -4.82 10.64 -2.65
C HIS A 157 -5.76 9.71 -3.43
N LEU A 158 -5.85 8.43 -3.05
CA LEU A 158 -6.82 7.51 -3.65
C LEU A 158 -8.26 7.95 -3.35
N ALA A 159 -8.55 8.34 -2.10
CA ALA A 159 -9.88 8.82 -1.72
C ALA A 159 -10.26 10.10 -2.48
N MET A 160 -9.36 11.08 -2.57
CA MET A 160 -9.57 12.33 -3.31
C MET A 160 -9.81 12.08 -4.81
N ARG A 161 -9.21 11.02 -5.38
CA ARG A 161 -9.40 10.59 -6.76
C ARG A 161 -10.62 9.69 -6.97
N GLY A 162 -11.45 9.50 -5.94
CA GLY A 162 -12.70 8.76 -6.02
C GLY A 162 -12.55 7.23 -6.00
N ALA A 163 -11.40 6.70 -5.59
CA ALA A 163 -11.24 5.26 -5.47
C ALA A 163 -12.23 4.66 -4.45
N PRO A 164 -12.87 3.51 -4.77
CA PRO A 164 -13.81 2.87 -3.86
C PRO A 164 -13.16 2.53 -2.51
N PRO A 165 -13.84 2.71 -1.37
CA PRO A 165 -13.29 2.42 -0.05
C PRO A 165 -12.74 1.00 0.08
N ARG A 166 -13.38 0.03 -0.54
CA ARG A 166 -12.94 -1.36 -0.55
C ARG A 166 -11.61 -1.56 -1.25
N ALA A 167 -11.41 -0.90 -2.40
CA ALA A 167 -10.14 -0.93 -3.12
C ALA A 167 -9.00 -0.33 -2.27
N ILE A 168 -9.24 0.81 -1.62
CA ILE A 168 -8.25 1.42 -0.71
C ILE A 168 -7.95 0.50 0.46
N GLN A 169 -8.98 -0.15 1.04
CA GLN A 169 -8.82 -1.11 2.13
C GLN A 169 -7.89 -2.26 1.74
N GLU A 170 -8.12 -2.86 0.59
CA GLU A 170 -7.35 -4.01 0.08
C GLU A 170 -5.92 -3.62 -0.25
N LEU A 171 -5.73 -2.55 -1.01
CA LEU A 171 -4.40 -2.05 -1.38
C LEU A 171 -3.57 -1.68 -0.14
N ALA A 172 -4.15 -0.93 0.77
CA ALA A 172 -3.48 -0.58 2.01
C ALA A 172 -3.33 -1.77 2.98
N GLY A 173 -4.14 -2.82 2.88
CA GLY A 173 -4.18 -3.92 3.84
C GLY A 173 -4.70 -3.44 5.21
N HIS A 174 -5.80 -2.69 5.23
CA HIS A 174 -6.50 -2.35 6.44
C HIS A 174 -7.34 -3.54 6.91
N ARG A 175 -7.18 -3.92 8.17
CA ARG A 175 -7.94 -5.04 8.75
C ARG A 175 -9.44 -4.75 8.78
N GLU A 176 -9.79 -3.52 9.12
CA GLU A 176 -11.17 -3.07 9.28
C GLU A 176 -11.48 -1.93 8.31
N LEU A 177 -12.68 -1.94 7.74
CA LEU A 177 -13.13 -0.89 6.82
C LEU A 177 -13.18 0.49 7.50
N GLY A 178 -13.47 0.53 8.81
CA GLY A 178 -13.47 1.76 9.61
C GLY A 178 -12.15 2.53 9.56
N MET A 179 -11.02 1.84 9.36
CA MET A 179 -9.73 2.51 9.16
C MET A 179 -9.68 3.26 7.82
N THR A 180 -10.32 2.75 6.79
CA THR A 180 -10.39 3.38 5.46
C THR A 180 -11.43 4.50 5.43
N GLN A 181 -12.54 4.36 6.16
CA GLN A 181 -13.60 5.38 6.24
C GLN A 181 -13.09 6.74 6.72
N ARG A 182 -11.98 6.77 7.48
CA ARG A 182 -11.33 8.01 7.92
C ARG A 182 -10.84 8.91 6.77
N TYR A 183 -10.66 8.37 5.57
CA TYR A 183 -10.21 9.11 4.39
C TYR A 183 -11.39 9.53 3.50
N MET A 184 -12.58 8.95 3.68
CA MET A 184 -13.71 9.14 2.76
C MET A 184 -14.30 10.56 2.79
N HIS A 185 -14.10 11.31 3.87
CA HIS A 185 -14.48 12.72 3.92
C HIS A 185 -13.68 13.61 2.94
N LEU A 186 -12.56 13.10 2.42
CA LEU A 186 -11.72 13.79 1.43
C LEU A 186 -12.23 13.62 -0.01
N SER A 187 -13.30 12.83 -0.23
CA SER A 187 -13.90 12.59 -1.56
C SER A 187 -15.19 13.41 -1.73
N PRO A 188 -15.11 14.70 -2.08
CA PRO A 188 -16.27 15.60 -2.10
C PRO A 188 -17.29 15.25 -3.18
N ALA A 189 -16.88 14.57 -4.26
CA ALA A 189 -17.73 14.24 -5.40
C ALA A 189 -18.27 12.79 -5.37
N ALA A 190 -18.06 12.03 -4.30
CA ALA A 190 -18.40 10.61 -4.30
C ALA A 190 -19.91 10.34 -4.51
N LEU A 191 -20.78 11.15 -3.93
CA LEU A 191 -22.24 11.00 -4.07
C LEU A 191 -22.71 11.39 -5.48
N ASP A 192 -22.25 12.53 -5.99
CA ASP A 192 -22.59 13.00 -7.35
C ASP A 192 -22.05 12.04 -8.41
N SER A 193 -20.81 11.59 -8.27
CA SER A 193 -20.22 10.59 -9.17
C SER A 193 -20.97 9.26 -9.12
N ALA A 194 -21.40 8.82 -7.95
CA ALA A 194 -22.13 7.58 -7.78
C ALA A 194 -23.51 7.63 -8.46
N ILE A 195 -24.26 8.73 -8.29
CA ILE A 195 -25.57 8.84 -8.93
C ILE A 195 -25.47 8.93 -10.46
N ARG A 196 -24.44 9.60 -10.98
CA ARG A 196 -24.19 9.68 -12.42
C ARG A 196 -23.86 8.35 -13.09
N LEU A 197 -23.47 7.31 -12.33
CA LEU A 197 -23.31 5.97 -12.87
C LEU A 197 -24.66 5.38 -13.39
N LEU A 198 -25.77 5.85 -12.83
CA LEU A 198 -27.10 5.43 -13.29
C LEU A 198 -27.50 6.06 -14.64
N ASP A 199 -26.87 7.19 -14.99
CA ASP A 199 -27.09 7.86 -16.27
C ASP A 199 -26.31 7.21 -17.43
N GLN A 200 -25.33 6.35 -17.10
CA GLN A 200 -24.52 5.66 -18.11
C GLN A 200 -25.24 4.39 -18.59
N PRO A 201 -25.36 4.19 -19.92
CA PRO A 201 -25.87 2.93 -20.42
C PRO A 201 -24.98 1.79 -19.94
N LEU A 202 -25.59 0.69 -19.48
CA LEU A 202 -24.85 -0.52 -19.15
C LEU A 202 -24.05 -0.95 -20.38
N ALA A 203 -22.73 -0.93 -20.30
CA ALA A 203 -21.89 -1.60 -21.28
C ALA A 203 -22.27 -3.09 -21.20
N VAL A 204 -23.03 -3.55 -22.19
CA VAL A 204 -23.37 -4.97 -22.34
C VAL A 204 -22.08 -5.69 -22.69
N GLN A 205 -21.30 -6.05 -21.67
CA GLN A 205 -20.35 -7.14 -21.85
C GLN A 205 -21.21 -8.39 -22.07
N SER A 206 -21.15 -8.91 -23.27
CA SER A 206 -21.83 -10.15 -23.61
C SER A 206 -21.33 -11.26 -22.66
N PHE A 207 -22.16 -11.65 -21.72
CA PHE A 207 -21.96 -12.83 -20.86
C PHE A 207 -22.05 -14.14 -21.65
N GLY A 208 -21.80 -14.11 -22.98
CA GLY A 208 -21.97 -15.22 -23.90
C GLY A 208 -20.91 -16.31 -23.86
N ASP A 209 -19.71 -16.05 -23.29
CA ASP A 209 -18.56 -16.94 -23.49
C ASP A 209 -18.17 -17.82 -22.28
N ILE A 210 -19.01 -17.93 -21.26
CA ILE A 210 -18.67 -18.75 -20.06
C ILE A 210 -19.40 -20.10 -20.02
N LEU A 211 -20.30 -20.42 -20.97
CA LEU A 211 -21.12 -21.64 -20.91
C LEU A 211 -20.82 -22.70 -22.00
N GLU A 212 -19.72 -22.63 -22.74
CA GLU A 212 -19.31 -23.64 -23.70
C GLU A 212 -18.03 -24.39 -23.35
N THR A 213 -17.96 -25.04 -22.21
CA THR A 213 -17.00 -26.14 -22.00
C THR A 213 -17.64 -27.25 -21.16
N GLY A 214 -18.49 -28.02 -21.77
CA GLY A 214 -19.14 -29.16 -21.13
C GLY A 214 -19.75 -30.16 -22.12
N ARG A 215 -19.17 -30.36 -23.32
CA ARG A 215 -19.49 -31.52 -24.13
C ARG A 215 -18.53 -32.65 -23.84
N VAL A 216 -19.01 -33.56 -23.01
CA VAL A 216 -18.43 -34.89 -22.83
C VAL A 216 -18.57 -35.61 -24.19
N SER A 217 -17.45 -36.00 -24.79
CA SER A 217 -17.41 -36.88 -25.94
C SER A 217 -17.73 -38.30 -25.48
N GLU A 218 -18.97 -38.77 -25.76
CA GLU A 218 -19.29 -40.18 -25.70
C GLU A 218 -18.52 -40.92 -26.78
N GLY A 219 -17.57 -41.75 -26.36
CA GLY A 219 -16.86 -42.67 -27.21
C GLY A 219 -17.77 -43.79 -27.66
N LYS A 220 -17.96 -43.90 -28.97
CA LYS A 220 -18.55 -45.10 -29.59
C LYS A 220 -17.63 -46.28 -29.38
N ILE A 221 -18.13 -47.27 -28.65
CA ILE A 221 -17.64 -48.65 -28.69
C ILE A 221 -18.37 -49.31 -29.83
N ASN A 222 -17.66 -49.71 -30.88
CA ASN A 222 -18.10 -50.68 -31.89
C ASN A 222 -17.24 -51.93 -31.80
N GLY A 223 -17.93 -53.04 -31.62
CA GLY A 223 -17.86 -54.40 -32.02
C GLY A 223 -16.56 -55.14 -32.29
#